data_83ed41695a8d8f88025ce646d4219416
#
_entry.id   83ed41695a8d8f88025ce646d4219416
#
_cell.length_a   1.000
_cell.length_b   1.000
_cell.length_c   1.000
_cell.angle_alpha   90.00
_cell.angle_beta   90.00
_cell.angle_gamma   90.00
#
_symmetry.space_group_name_H-M   'P 1'
#
loop_
_entity.id
_entity.type
_entity.pdbx_description
1 polymer ?
#
loop_
_entity_poly.entity_id
_entity_poly.type
_entity_poly.pdbx_seq_one_letter_code
_entity_poly.pdbx_strand_id
1 'polypeptide(L)'
;MITLTGTPEHLGHLWGEINHVDIVTHVDEFLKLARNHHGLSEATLIERSRRYDEVVGELAPHWHLESEAIARAAGVERDLYHAFLAGKYRGLLFAGDCTSFAAVGSATADGRPLFHKNRDNRMRPQAFYRKATEVFGLDPIPYLAVGDTSDTGVMMMVNAEGLAGSADMAGPDADPYYDGLMNPYGLRHIAETARDCGEALEIVRMMNDRGLYAGADSATNWTFADKHGTAIVIYNSHRRLQVTSRACDGLVLACEREGLRERLETSLGDLTPADCNDASRLPGVLATENCSSLTVQIDPDQPETLTCAWAALGNADRAVYFPLYLGVETLPRAYLDGTLFAYSHRPDSAALIASVEADSELQRVHAEAEARTALTTNHALVARHHLETVAQYARAEAEKHL
;
A
#
# COMPACT_ATOMS: atom_id res chain seq x y z
N MET A 1 -16.22 -14.05 -3.27
CA MET A 1 -14.91 -14.30 -2.62
C MET A 1 -13.89 -14.50 -3.71
N ILE A 2 -12.73 -13.86 -3.59
CA ILE A 2 -11.67 -13.83 -4.59
C ILE A 2 -10.35 -14.17 -3.91
N THR A 3 -9.52 -14.96 -4.57
CA THR A 3 -8.17 -15.29 -4.12
C THR A 3 -7.17 -14.70 -5.11
N LEU A 4 -6.29 -13.81 -4.63
CA LEU A 4 -5.18 -13.29 -5.42
C LEU A 4 -3.90 -14.09 -5.13
N THR A 5 -3.98 -15.40 -5.38
CA THR A 5 -2.85 -16.33 -5.31
C THR A 5 -2.77 -17.12 -6.62
N GLY A 6 -1.59 -17.17 -7.23
CA GLY A 6 -1.37 -17.89 -8.47
C GLY A 6 -0.30 -17.27 -9.39
N THR A 7 -0.28 -17.72 -10.64
CA THR A 7 0.70 -17.21 -11.61
C THR A 7 0.45 -15.75 -11.98
N PRO A 8 1.48 -15.02 -12.44
CA PRO A 8 1.36 -13.63 -12.85
C PRO A 8 0.24 -13.40 -13.87
N GLU A 9 0.12 -14.29 -14.86
CA GLU A 9 -0.93 -14.20 -15.88
C GLU A 9 -2.33 -14.37 -15.32
N HIS A 10 -2.50 -15.32 -14.38
CA HIS A 10 -3.79 -15.52 -13.71
C HIS A 10 -4.18 -14.30 -12.88
N LEU A 11 -3.24 -13.78 -12.08
CA LEU A 11 -3.45 -12.61 -11.24
C LEU A 11 -3.75 -11.37 -12.07
N GLY A 12 -3.01 -11.17 -13.16
CA GLY A 12 -3.23 -10.05 -14.07
C GLY A 12 -4.58 -10.13 -14.78
N HIS A 13 -4.99 -11.30 -15.26
CA HIS A 13 -6.28 -11.50 -15.88
C HIS A 13 -7.43 -11.18 -14.91
N LEU A 14 -7.36 -11.74 -13.70
CA LEU A 14 -8.37 -11.49 -12.66
C LEU A 14 -8.47 -10.02 -12.27
N TRP A 15 -7.32 -9.34 -12.08
CA TRP A 15 -7.27 -7.91 -11.77
C TRP A 15 -7.87 -7.08 -12.90
N GLY A 16 -7.51 -7.37 -14.15
CA GLY A 16 -8.01 -6.69 -15.34
C GLY A 16 -9.52 -6.86 -15.53
N GLU A 17 -10.08 -8.04 -15.25
CA GLU A 17 -11.54 -8.27 -15.32
C GLU A 17 -12.29 -7.51 -14.20
N ILE A 18 -11.75 -7.53 -12.97
CA ILE A 18 -12.41 -6.86 -11.82
C ILE A 18 -12.44 -5.35 -12.03
N ASN A 19 -11.35 -4.76 -12.52
CA ASN A 19 -11.10 -3.33 -12.52
C ASN A 19 -11.08 -2.70 -13.94
N HIS A 20 -11.61 -3.39 -14.97
CA HIS A 20 -11.48 -2.96 -16.36
C HIS A 20 -11.96 -1.52 -16.60
N VAL A 21 -13.04 -1.09 -15.95
CA VAL A 21 -13.59 0.28 -16.09
C VAL A 21 -12.61 1.33 -15.60
N ASP A 22 -12.03 1.11 -14.42
CA ASP A 22 -11.05 2.04 -13.83
C ASP A 22 -9.76 2.06 -14.62
N ILE A 23 -9.29 0.89 -15.09
CA ILE A 23 -8.09 0.77 -15.93
C ILE A 23 -8.26 1.58 -17.21
N VAL A 24 -9.34 1.35 -17.97
CA VAL A 24 -9.62 2.06 -19.22
C VAL A 24 -9.74 3.57 -18.98
N THR A 25 -10.50 3.95 -17.94
CA THR A 25 -10.72 5.36 -17.59
C THR A 25 -9.40 6.07 -17.27
N HIS A 26 -8.54 5.47 -16.44
CA HIS A 26 -7.30 6.09 -15.99
C HIS A 26 -6.23 6.13 -17.09
N VAL A 27 -6.15 5.11 -17.94
CA VAL A 27 -5.27 5.14 -19.13
C VAL A 27 -5.70 6.25 -20.08
N ASP A 28 -7.00 6.38 -20.36
CA ASP A 28 -7.54 7.43 -21.24
C ASP A 28 -7.31 8.84 -20.67
N GLU A 29 -7.50 9.05 -19.37
CA GLU A 29 -7.18 10.31 -18.69
C GLU A 29 -5.68 10.63 -18.77
N PHE A 30 -4.81 9.64 -18.54
CA PHE A 30 -3.37 9.81 -18.66
C PHE A 30 -2.96 10.26 -20.07
N LEU A 31 -3.48 9.61 -21.11
CA LEU A 31 -3.20 9.95 -22.49
C LEU A 31 -3.71 11.37 -22.85
N LYS A 32 -4.90 11.73 -22.37
CA LYS A 32 -5.47 13.08 -22.57
C LYS A 32 -4.63 14.16 -21.88
N LEU A 33 -4.20 13.92 -20.63
CA LEU A 33 -3.36 14.88 -19.90
C LEU A 33 -1.98 15.02 -20.55
N ALA A 34 -1.34 13.92 -20.90
CA ALA A 34 -0.06 13.93 -21.60
C ALA A 34 -0.13 14.74 -22.90
N ARG A 35 -1.17 14.54 -23.69
CA ARG A 35 -1.37 15.28 -24.95
C ARG A 35 -1.69 16.74 -24.71
N ASN A 36 -2.67 17.07 -23.87
CA ASN A 36 -3.24 18.41 -23.76
C ASN A 36 -2.39 19.37 -22.93
N HIS A 37 -1.70 18.86 -21.90
CA HIS A 37 -0.91 19.71 -20.98
C HIS A 37 0.59 19.63 -21.23
N HIS A 38 1.08 18.53 -21.83
CA HIS A 38 2.51 18.32 -22.02
C HIS A 38 2.91 18.17 -23.50
N GLY A 39 1.95 18.18 -24.43
CA GLY A 39 2.21 18.03 -25.87
C GLY A 39 2.85 16.70 -26.25
N LEU A 40 2.70 15.66 -25.42
CA LEU A 40 3.29 14.33 -25.63
C LEU A 40 2.37 13.47 -26.48
N SER A 41 2.93 12.86 -27.53
CA SER A 41 2.24 11.87 -28.34
C SER A 41 2.28 10.48 -27.67
N GLU A 42 1.37 9.59 -28.04
CA GLU A 42 1.38 8.20 -27.61
C GLU A 42 2.71 7.51 -27.95
N ALA A 43 3.23 7.73 -29.18
CA ALA A 43 4.53 7.20 -29.58
C ALA A 43 5.68 7.68 -28.67
N THR A 44 5.63 8.94 -28.20
CA THR A 44 6.62 9.48 -27.27
C THR A 44 6.51 8.83 -25.90
N LEU A 45 5.28 8.58 -25.43
CA LEU A 45 5.04 7.92 -24.15
C LEU A 45 5.53 6.47 -24.17
N ILE A 46 5.24 5.73 -25.25
CA ILE A 46 5.71 4.35 -25.47
C ILE A 46 7.25 4.31 -25.53
N GLU A 47 7.88 5.25 -26.24
CA GLU A 47 9.35 5.33 -26.26
C GLU A 47 9.95 5.54 -24.88
N ARG A 48 9.34 6.42 -24.06
CA ARG A 48 9.78 6.68 -22.68
C ARG A 48 9.56 5.48 -21.75
N SER A 49 8.58 4.64 -22.01
CA SER A 49 8.31 3.45 -21.16
C SER A 49 9.34 2.34 -21.33
N ARG A 50 10.15 2.35 -22.39
CA ARG A 50 11.16 1.31 -22.63
C ARG A 50 12.12 1.12 -21.46
N ARG A 51 12.55 2.22 -20.84
CA ARG A 51 13.44 2.11 -19.68
C ARG A 51 12.76 1.44 -18.48
N TYR A 52 11.48 1.72 -18.27
CA TYR A 52 10.68 1.02 -17.26
C TYR A 52 10.63 -0.49 -17.57
N ASP A 53 10.35 -0.86 -18.84
CA ASP A 53 10.30 -2.25 -19.26
C ASP A 53 11.65 -2.97 -19.08
N GLU A 54 12.77 -2.32 -19.40
CA GLU A 54 14.11 -2.86 -19.18
C GLU A 54 14.36 -3.14 -17.69
N VAL A 55 14.01 -2.16 -16.81
CA VAL A 55 14.21 -2.29 -15.36
C VAL A 55 13.30 -3.38 -14.79
N VAL A 56 12.05 -3.47 -15.22
CA VAL A 56 11.14 -4.56 -14.83
C VAL A 56 11.69 -5.90 -15.30
N GLY A 57 12.17 -5.99 -16.54
CA GLY A 57 12.77 -7.21 -17.08
C GLY A 57 13.99 -7.69 -16.28
N GLU A 58 14.71 -6.78 -15.66
CA GLU A 58 15.87 -7.08 -14.82
C GLU A 58 15.49 -7.49 -13.38
N LEU A 59 14.60 -6.73 -12.74
CA LEU A 59 14.29 -6.87 -11.32
C LEU A 59 13.13 -7.82 -11.03
N ALA A 60 12.12 -7.82 -11.90
CA ALA A 60 10.86 -8.51 -11.67
C ALA A 60 10.18 -8.93 -13.00
N PRO A 61 10.81 -9.80 -13.80
CA PRO A 61 10.32 -10.14 -15.16
C PRO A 61 8.89 -10.70 -15.17
N HIS A 62 8.45 -11.29 -14.07
CA HIS A 62 7.08 -11.79 -13.91
C HIS A 62 6.02 -10.67 -13.95
N TRP A 63 6.37 -9.41 -13.69
CA TRP A 63 5.43 -8.30 -13.79
C TRP A 63 5.04 -7.99 -15.24
N HIS A 64 5.87 -8.33 -16.23
CA HIS A 64 5.48 -8.21 -17.65
C HIS A 64 4.31 -9.14 -17.96
N LEU A 65 4.38 -10.40 -17.52
CA LEU A 65 3.32 -11.37 -17.74
C LEU A 65 2.01 -10.92 -17.07
N GLU A 66 2.12 -10.35 -15.88
CA GLU A 66 0.97 -9.83 -15.16
C GLU A 66 0.38 -8.59 -15.86
N SER A 67 1.20 -7.58 -16.19
CA SER A 67 0.72 -6.35 -16.83
C SER A 67 0.14 -6.59 -18.23
N GLU A 68 0.72 -7.51 -19.00
CA GLU A 68 0.15 -7.95 -20.29
C GLU A 68 -1.20 -8.63 -20.14
N ALA A 69 -1.37 -9.44 -19.10
CA ALA A 69 -2.65 -10.08 -18.79
C ALA A 69 -3.70 -9.06 -18.32
N ILE A 70 -3.30 -8.05 -17.53
CA ILE A 70 -4.18 -6.93 -17.14
C ILE A 70 -4.64 -6.16 -18.38
N ALA A 71 -3.71 -5.72 -19.21
CA ALA A 71 -4.02 -4.94 -20.41
C ALA A 71 -5.00 -5.69 -21.32
N ARG A 72 -4.75 -6.97 -21.56
CA ARG A 72 -5.60 -7.84 -22.40
C ARG A 72 -7.00 -8.02 -21.79
N ALA A 73 -7.10 -8.27 -20.48
CA ALA A 73 -8.38 -8.47 -19.80
C ALA A 73 -9.21 -7.18 -19.73
N ALA A 74 -8.52 -6.03 -19.54
CA ALA A 74 -9.17 -4.72 -19.54
C ALA A 74 -9.48 -4.17 -20.95
N GLY A 75 -8.99 -4.80 -22.02
CA GLY A 75 -9.17 -4.33 -23.40
C GLY A 75 -8.36 -3.08 -23.74
N VAL A 76 -7.23 -2.88 -23.08
CA VAL A 76 -6.28 -1.78 -23.33
C VAL A 76 -5.12 -2.32 -24.19
N GLU A 77 -4.61 -1.47 -25.10
CA GLU A 77 -3.43 -1.81 -25.86
C GLU A 77 -2.21 -1.92 -24.92
N ARG A 78 -1.40 -2.97 -25.09
CA ARG A 78 -0.29 -3.33 -24.20
C ARG A 78 0.72 -2.19 -23.98
N ASP A 79 1.21 -1.62 -25.09
CA ASP A 79 2.27 -0.61 -25.00
C ASP A 79 1.76 0.71 -24.40
N LEU A 80 0.47 1.03 -24.60
CA LEU A 80 -0.17 2.16 -23.94
C LEU A 80 -0.37 1.90 -22.43
N TYR A 81 -0.70 0.68 -22.03
CA TYR A 81 -0.78 0.33 -20.62
C TYR A 81 0.60 0.40 -19.96
N HIS A 82 1.66 -0.09 -20.61
CA HIS A 82 3.03 0.04 -20.11
C HIS A 82 3.48 1.50 -20.03
N ALA A 83 3.13 2.33 -21.02
CA ALA A 83 3.39 3.76 -20.98
C ALA A 83 2.65 4.44 -19.79
N PHE A 84 1.43 4.00 -19.50
CA PHE A 84 0.69 4.45 -18.33
C PHE A 84 1.39 4.03 -17.02
N LEU A 85 1.81 2.78 -16.86
CA LEU A 85 2.54 2.31 -15.69
C LEU A 85 3.84 3.09 -15.46
N ALA A 86 4.59 3.37 -16.52
CA ALA A 86 5.85 4.10 -16.47
C ALA A 86 5.68 5.60 -16.19
N GLY A 87 4.55 6.20 -16.59
CA GLY A 87 4.40 7.66 -16.65
C GLY A 87 3.38 8.28 -15.70
N LYS A 88 2.43 7.50 -15.16
CA LYS A 88 1.29 8.07 -14.42
C LYS A 88 1.66 8.91 -13.18
N TYR A 89 2.79 8.63 -12.56
CA TYR A 89 3.27 9.35 -11.36
C TYR A 89 4.24 10.50 -11.66
N ARG A 90 4.49 10.82 -12.94
CA ARG A 90 5.44 11.86 -13.34
C ARG A 90 4.77 13.23 -13.51
N GLY A 91 4.15 13.76 -12.45
CA GLY A 91 3.50 15.07 -12.48
C GLY A 91 2.32 15.18 -13.45
N LEU A 92 2.05 14.13 -14.24
CA LEU A 92 0.96 14.13 -15.22
C LEU A 92 -0.40 13.94 -14.55
N LEU A 93 -0.47 13.08 -13.53
CA LEU A 93 -1.72 12.75 -12.86
C LEU A 93 -1.74 13.05 -11.36
N PHE A 94 -0.58 13.17 -10.73
CA PHE A 94 -0.47 13.19 -9.28
C PHE A 94 0.43 14.32 -8.80
N ALA A 95 -0.15 15.21 -8.00
CA ALA A 95 0.56 16.09 -7.10
C ALA A 95 -0.05 15.83 -5.73
N GLY A 96 0.70 15.27 -4.81
CA GLY A 96 0.20 14.94 -3.48
C GLY A 96 1.29 15.00 -2.45
N ASP A 97 0.87 15.02 -1.22
CA ASP A 97 1.72 14.90 -0.05
C ASP A 97 1.38 13.58 0.64
N CYS A 98 2.12 13.18 1.63
CA CYS A 98 1.89 11.95 2.39
C CYS A 98 2.36 12.18 3.82
N THR A 99 1.83 11.37 4.74
CA THR A 99 2.30 11.36 6.11
C THR A 99 2.52 9.92 6.54
N SER A 100 3.75 9.57 6.95
CA SER A 100 4.08 8.24 7.45
C SER A 100 4.83 8.33 8.77
N PHE A 101 4.53 7.37 9.65
CA PHE A 101 5.24 7.19 10.92
C PHE A 101 5.22 5.72 11.34
N ALA A 102 6.10 5.38 12.28
CA ALA A 102 6.10 4.09 12.94
C ALA A 102 6.45 4.23 14.42
N ALA A 103 5.93 3.30 15.22
CA ALA A 103 6.19 3.18 16.65
C ALA A 103 6.65 1.75 16.97
N VAL A 104 7.72 1.63 17.75
CA VAL A 104 8.35 0.35 18.06
C VAL A 104 8.75 0.26 19.53
N GLY A 105 8.92 -0.96 20.02
CA GLY A 105 9.40 -1.24 21.38
C GLY A 105 8.42 -0.75 22.44
N SER A 106 8.91 -0.03 23.44
CA SER A 106 8.13 0.47 24.57
C SER A 106 7.17 1.60 24.22
N ALA A 107 7.16 2.09 22.98
CA ALA A 107 6.19 3.11 22.53
C ALA A 107 4.77 2.56 22.37
N THR A 108 4.60 1.28 22.13
CA THR A 108 3.31 0.63 21.86
C THR A 108 2.77 -0.11 23.07
N ALA A 109 1.45 -0.23 23.18
CA ALA A 109 0.75 -0.81 24.32
C ALA A 109 1.13 -2.28 24.61
N ASP A 110 1.47 -3.03 23.60
CA ASP A 110 1.78 -4.47 23.70
C ASP A 110 3.15 -4.88 23.14
N GLY A 111 4.00 -3.90 22.82
CA GLY A 111 5.33 -4.09 22.25
C GLY A 111 5.34 -4.47 20.77
N ARG A 112 4.18 -4.67 20.14
CA ARG A 112 4.10 -4.97 18.70
C ARG A 112 4.37 -3.70 17.87
N PRO A 113 5.23 -3.77 16.82
CA PRO A 113 5.49 -2.64 15.96
C PRO A 113 4.22 -2.14 15.28
N LEU A 114 4.05 -0.81 15.25
CA LEU A 114 3.00 -0.10 14.53
C LEU A 114 3.60 0.69 13.38
N PHE A 115 2.94 0.68 12.25
CA PHE A 115 3.24 1.52 11.09
C PHE A 115 1.97 2.21 10.63
N HIS A 116 2.09 3.46 10.19
CA HIS A 116 0.96 4.21 9.63
C HIS A 116 1.37 5.04 8.43
N LYS A 117 0.42 5.18 7.48
CA LYS A 117 0.51 6.11 6.35
C LYS A 117 -0.83 6.71 5.98
N ASN A 118 -0.85 8.04 5.77
CA ASN A 118 -1.83 8.75 4.95
C ASN A 118 -1.28 8.98 3.56
N ARG A 119 -2.08 8.68 2.54
CA ARG A 119 -1.81 8.99 1.14
C ARG A 119 -2.69 10.14 0.70
N ASP A 120 -2.07 11.26 0.37
CA ASP A 120 -2.75 12.45 -0.11
C ASP A 120 -2.52 12.56 -1.61
N ASN A 121 -3.59 12.36 -2.39
CA ASN A 121 -3.56 12.37 -3.84
C ASN A 121 -4.97 12.59 -4.40
N ARG A 122 -5.11 12.68 -5.73
CA ARG A 122 -6.43 12.76 -6.34
C ARG A 122 -7.29 11.58 -5.89
N MET A 123 -8.54 11.89 -5.54
CA MET A 123 -9.54 10.89 -5.17
C MET A 123 -9.80 9.95 -6.35
N ARG A 124 -9.41 8.69 -6.19
CA ARG A 124 -9.59 7.61 -7.16
C ARG A 124 -9.92 6.33 -6.43
N PRO A 125 -10.62 5.39 -7.06
CA PRO A 125 -10.88 4.08 -6.46
C PRO A 125 -9.58 3.41 -6.02
N GLN A 126 -9.61 2.92 -4.78
CA GLN A 126 -8.50 2.22 -4.13
C GLN A 126 -8.91 0.79 -3.84
N ALA A 127 -7.95 -0.11 -3.90
CA ALA A 127 -8.08 -1.50 -3.48
C ALA A 127 -7.21 -1.77 -2.25
N PHE A 128 -7.71 -2.65 -1.37
CA PHE A 128 -6.96 -3.21 -0.25
C PHE A 128 -6.93 -4.73 -0.40
N TYR A 129 -5.77 -5.30 -0.62
CA TYR A 129 -5.66 -6.68 -1.06
C TYR A 129 -4.47 -7.42 -0.49
N ARG A 130 -4.62 -8.74 -0.36
CA ARG A 130 -3.51 -9.68 -0.19
C ARG A 130 -3.16 -10.27 -1.54
N LYS A 131 -1.86 -10.37 -1.83
CA LYS A 131 -1.35 -10.98 -3.05
C LYS A 131 -0.24 -11.98 -2.75
N ALA A 132 -0.30 -13.13 -3.41
CA ALA A 132 0.75 -14.15 -3.40
C ALA A 132 1.01 -14.62 -4.83
N THR A 133 2.17 -14.27 -5.37
CA THR A 133 2.53 -14.58 -6.76
C THR A 133 3.36 -15.85 -6.81
N GLU A 134 2.97 -16.80 -7.66
CA GLU A 134 3.67 -18.06 -7.89
C GLU A 134 4.53 -17.94 -9.15
N VAL A 135 5.85 -17.97 -9.00
CA VAL A 135 6.80 -17.84 -10.12
C VAL A 135 7.81 -18.97 -10.05
N PHE A 136 7.95 -19.73 -11.13
CA PHE A 136 8.93 -20.80 -11.17
C PHE A 136 10.36 -20.27 -10.97
N GLY A 137 11.06 -20.80 -9.98
CA GLY A 137 12.45 -20.41 -9.68
C GLY A 137 12.60 -19.11 -8.89
N LEU A 138 11.51 -18.44 -8.51
CA LEU A 138 11.47 -17.29 -7.62
C LEU A 138 10.51 -17.58 -6.47
N ASP A 139 10.67 -16.90 -5.36
CA ASP A 139 9.80 -17.03 -4.18
C ASP A 139 9.38 -15.65 -3.69
N PRO A 140 8.51 -14.95 -4.44
CA PRO A 140 8.03 -13.65 -4.04
C PRO A 140 7.26 -13.71 -2.72
N ILE A 141 7.62 -12.86 -1.78
CA ILE A 141 6.99 -12.81 -0.46
C ILE A 141 5.52 -12.35 -0.62
N PRO A 142 4.53 -13.07 -0.07
CA PRO A 142 3.15 -12.62 -0.04
C PRO A 142 3.00 -11.32 0.76
N TYR A 143 2.08 -10.44 0.35
CA TYR A 143 1.88 -9.16 1.02
C TYR A 143 0.43 -8.68 1.00
N LEU A 144 0.08 -7.83 1.99
CA LEU A 144 -1.08 -6.94 1.96
C LEU A 144 -0.65 -5.58 1.43
N ALA A 145 -1.47 -4.97 0.60
CA ALA A 145 -1.21 -3.63 0.09
C ALA A 145 -2.49 -2.83 -0.14
N VAL A 146 -2.33 -1.50 -0.08
CA VAL A 146 -3.28 -0.56 -0.66
C VAL A 146 -2.66 0.04 -1.91
N GLY A 147 -3.45 0.11 -2.97
CA GLY A 147 -3.05 0.66 -4.27
C GLY A 147 -4.25 1.12 -5.09
N ASP A 148 -3.98 1.73 -6.24
CA ASP A 148 -5.03 2.12 -7.19
C ASP A 148 -5.64 0.87 -7.84
N THR A 149 -6.95 0.90 -8.11
CA THR A 149 -7.63 -0.19 -8.85
C THR A 149 -7.13 -0.32 -10.29
N SER A 150 -6.52 0.74 -10.85
CA SER A 150 -6.07 0.78 -12.24
C SER A 150 -4.75 0.09 -12.55
N ASP A 151 -3.99 -0.31 -11.52
CA ASP A 151 -2.71 -1.02 -11.67
C ASP A 151 -2.34 -1.81 -10.42
N THR A 152 -1.14 -2.39 -10.41
CA THR A 152 -0.60 -3.20 -9.32
C THR A 152 0.57 -2.53 -8.58
N GLY A 153 0.67 -1.21 -8.68
CA GLY A 153 1.60 -0.43 -7.87
C GLY A 153 1.19 -0.43 -6.40
N VAL A 154 2.16 -0.52 -5.51
CA VAL A 154 1.97 -0.58 -4.06
C VAL A 154 2.23 0.79 -3.45
N MET A 155 1.25 1.34 -2.72
CA MET A 155 1.37 2.66 -2.08
C MET A 155 1.77 2.57 -0.61
N MET A 156 1.33 1.51 0.04
CA MET A 156 1.63 1.13 1.41
C MET A 156 1.39 -0.37 1.55
N MET A 157 2.18 -1.05 2.36
CA MET A 157 2.20 -2.50 2.41
C MET A 157 2.61 -3.07 3.76
N VAL A 158 2.33 -4.36 3.95
CA VAL A 158 3.03 -5.25 4.86
C VAL A 158 3.16 -6.63 4.22
N ASN A 159 4.34 -7.25 4.34
CA ASN A 159 4.58 -8.57 3.77
C ASN A 159 4.62 -9.70 4.83
N ALA A 160 4.63 -10.94 4.35
CA ALA A 160 4.58 -12.13 5.19
C ALA A 160 5.82 -12.33 6.09
N GLU A 161 6.92 -11.63 5.82
CA GLU A 161 8.08 -11.58 6.69
C GLU A 161 7.95 -10.53 7.79
N GLY A 162 6.85 -9.78 7.84
CA GLY A 162 6.58 -8.77 8.85
C GLY A 162 7.33 -7.46 8.61
N LEU A 163 7.53 -7.08 7.35
CA LEU A 163 8.01 -5.76 6.95
C LEU A 163 6.83 -4.92 6.47
N ALA A 164 6.49 -3.85 7.17
CA ALA A 164 5.55 -2.82 6.74
C ALA A 164 6.28 -1.60 6.18
N GLY A 165 5.68 -0.92 5.18
CA GLY A 165 6.33 0.26 4.64
C GLY A 165 5.53 1.04 3.62
N SER A 166 6.09 2.21 3.29
CA SER A 166 5.57 3.15 2.29
C SER A 166 6.66 3.95 1.61
N ALA A 167 6.27 4.63 0.54
CA ALA A 167 7.08 5.60 -0.17
C ALA A 167 6.31 6.93 -0.26
N ASP A 168 6.84 7.98 0.35
CA ASP A 168 6.24 9.31 0.42
C ASP A 168 7.01 10.29 -0.44
N MET A 169 6.34 11.25 -1.07
CA MET A 169 7.03 12.35 -1.74
C MET A 169 7.72 13.24 -0.70
N ALA A 170 9.00 13.54 -0.92
CA ALA A 170 9.84 14.31 0.02
C ALA A 170 10.22 15.70 -0.50
N GLY A 171 9.40 16.24 -1.40
CA GLY A 171 9.62 17.56 -2.03
C GLY A 171 10.34 17.45 -3.38
N PRO A 172 10.42 18.57 -4.12
CA PRO A 172 11.00 18.58 -5.45
C PRO A 172 12.46 18.17 -5.42
N ASP A 173 12.83 17.26 -6.31
CA ASP A 173 14.22 16.95 -6.58
C ASP A 173 14.72 17.88 -7.68
N ALA A 174 15.85 18.56 -7.45
CA ALA A 174 16.42 19.54 -8.39
C ALA A 174 17.06 18.89 -9.62
N ASP A 175 17.17 17.57 -9.64
CA ASP A 175 17.86 16.83 -10.68
C ASP A 175 16.91 16.23 -11.72
N PRO A 176 17.32 16.19 -13.01
CA PRO A 176 16.51 15.59 -14.05
C PRO A 176 16.36 14.06 -13.80
N TYR A 177 15.17 13.59 -14.14
CA TYR A 177 14.74 12.21 -13.90
C TYR A 177 15.51 11.17 -14.69
N TYR A 178 15.79 10.06 -14.00
CA TYR A 178 16.00 8.80 -14.70
C TYR A 178 14.64 8.18 -15.04
N ASP A 179 14.57 7.56 -16.20
CA ASP A 179 13.49 6.66 -16.51
C ASP A 179 13.77 5.33 -15.80
N GLY A 180 12.78 4.77 -15.11
CA GLY A 180 12.94 3.54 -14.33
C GLY A 180 11.71 3.25 -13.47
N LEU A 181 11.90 2.57 -12.35
CA LEU A 181 10.81 2.28 -11.42
C LEU A 181 10.39 3.54 -10.67
N MET A 182 9.10 3.80 -10.67
CA MET A 182 8.49 4.81 -9.81
C MET A 182 8.25 4.28 -8.41
N ASN A 183 8.00 5.18 -7.44
CA ASN A 183 7.80 4.84 -6.03
C ASN A 183 6.92 3.60 -5.80
N PRO A 184 5.71 3.48 -6.41
CA PRO A 184 4.84 2.34 -6.13
C PRO A 184 5.40 1.01 -6.60
N TYR A 185 6.18 1.01 -7.68
CA TYR A 185 6.80 -0.21 -8.19
C TYR A 185 8.10 -0.54 -7.45
N GLY A 186 8.87 0.47 -7.05
CA GLY A 186 9.99 0.28 -6.12
C GLY A 186 9.52 -0.33 -4.79
N LEU A 187 8.41 0.17 -4.23
CA LEU A 187 7.82 -0.38 -3.02
C LEU A 187 7.28 -1.80 -3.22
N ARG A 188 6.66 -2.07 -4.38
CA ARG A 188 6.25 -3.43 -4.73
C ARG A 188 7.43 -4.40 -4.78
N HIS A 189 8.57 -3.99 -5.38
CA HIS A 189 9.77 -4.81 -5.41
C HIS A 189 10.27 -5.12 -4.00
N ILE A 190 10.28 -4.12 -3.11
CA ILE A 190 10.63 -4.32 -1.69
C ILE A 190 9.63 -5.26 -1.01
N ALA A 191 8.32 -5.09 -1.24
CA ALA A 191 7.30 -5.96 -0.66
C ALA A 191 7.47 -7.44 -1.04
N GLU A 192 7.86 -7.69 -2.30
CA GLU A 192 8.04 -9.05 -2.83
C GLU A 192 9.41 -9.67 -2.46
N THR A 193 10.40 -8.88 -1.94
CA THR A 193 11.77 -9.39 -1.80
C THR A 193 12.46 -9.10 -0.47
N ALA A 194 12.08 -8.05 0.26
CA ALA A 194 12.73 -7.67 1.51
C ALA A 194 12.07 -8.34 2.74
N ARG A 195 12.88 -8.81 3.69
CA ARG A 195 12.41 -9.46 4.91
C ARG A 195 12.39 -8.55 6.13
N ASP A 196 13.19 -7.48 6.09
CA ASP A 196 13.34 -6.53 7.19
C ASP A 196 13.78 -5.14 6.70
N CYS A 197 13.89 -4.19 7.63
CA CYS A 197 14.32 -2.82 7.36
C CYS A 197 15.74 -2.74 6.77
N GLY A 198 16.63 -3.67 7.11
CA GLY A 198 17.99 -3.73 6.58
C GLY A 198 18.02 -4.11 5.11
N GLU A 199 17.30 -5.18 4.73
CA GLU A 199 17.17 -5.61 3.34
C GLU A 199 16.42 -4.54 2.50
N ALA A 200 15.39 -3.89 3.05
CA ALA A 200 14.72 -2.79 2.37
C ALA A 200 15.68 -1.62 2.06
N LEU A 201 16.53 -1.23 3.02
CA LEU A 201 17.58 -0.20 2.83
C LEU A 201 18.56 -0.59 1.71
N GLU A 202 19.04 -1.84 1.70
CA GLU A 202 19.95 -2.32 0.66
C GLU A 202 19.31 -2.33 -0.74
N ILE A 203 18.03 -2.68 -0.84
CA ILE A 203 17.29 -2.62 -2.11
C ILE A 203 17.14 -1.18 -2.59
N VAL A 204 16.75 -0.24 -1.71
CA VAL A 204 16.66 1.19 -2.07
C VAL A 204 18.04 1.70 -2.54
N ARG A 205 19.12 1.33 -1.84
CA ARG A 205 20.50 1.68 -2.22
C ARG A 205 20.85 1.10 -3.59
N MET A 206 20.61 -0.18 -3.81
CA MET A 206 20.88 -0.85 -5.08
C MET A 206 20.13 -0.20 -6.24
N MET A 207 18.85 0.09 -6.08
CA MET A 207 18.04 0.77 -7.10
C MET A 207 18.59 2.16 -7.41
N ASN A 208 19.03 2.91 -6.39
CA ASN A 208 19.60 4.25 -6.56
C ASN A 208 20.98 4.18 -7.24
N ASP A 209 21.90 3.35 -6.76
CA ASP A 209 23.28 3.24 -7.25
C ASP A 209 23.35 2.75 -8.70
N ARG A 210 22.37 1.94 -9.13
CA ARG A 210 22.27 1.40 -10.50
C ARG A 210 21.40 2.25 -11.43
N GLY A 211 20.82 3.36 -10.96
CA GLY A 211 19.97 4.22 -11.77
C GLY A 211 18.68 3.52 -12.22
N LEU A 212 18.11 2.63 -11.39
CA LEU A 212 16.88 1.89 -11.69
C LEU A 212 15.63 2.58 -11.12
N TYR A 213 15.82 3.56 -10.26
CA TYR A 213 14.76 4.29 -9.59
C TYR A 213 14.53 5.65 -10.25
N ALA A 214 13.27 5.91 -10.65
CA ALA A 214 12.88 7.13 -11.35
C ALA A 214 12.39 8.25 -10.40
N GLY A 215 11.91 7.88 -9.20
CA GLY A 215 11.17 8.83 -8.37
C GLY A 215 9.80 9.18 -8.97
N ALA A 216 9.09 10.10 -8.35
CA ALA A 216 7.80 10.60 -8.83
C ALA A 216 7.88 12.12 -9.05
N ASP A 217 8.88 12.59 -9.78
CA ASP A 217 9.23 14.00 -9.91
C ASP A 217 9.51 14.68 -8.54
N SER A 218 9.92 13.86 -7.57
CA SER A 218 10.32 14.30 -6.23
C SER A 218 11.33 13.35 -5.63
N ALA A 219 12.05 13.80 -4.62
CA ALA A 219 12.72 12.90 -3.70
C ALA A 219 11.67 12.05 -2.96
N THR A 220 12.10 10.96 -2.35
CA THR A 220 11.23 10.02 -1.64
C THR A 220 11.71 9.82 -0.22
N ASN A 221 10.80 9.85 0.73
CA ASN A 221 10.97 9.27 2.05
C ASN A 221 10.38 7.86 2.04
N TRP A 222 11.24 6.86 2.20
CA TRP A 222 10.81 5.49 2.45
C TRP A 222 10.72 5.28 3.95
N THR A 223 9.55 4.86 4.43
CA THR A 223 9.34 4.57 5.86
C THR A 223 9.06 3.09 6.01
N PHE A 224 9.81 2.41 6.87
CA PHE A 224 9.64 0.99 7.15
C PHE A 224 9.61 0.71 8.65
N ALA A 225 8.89 -0.35 9.02
CA ALA A 225 8.96 -0.99 10.33
C ALA A 225 8.93 -2.50 10.14
N ASP A 226 9.67 -3.25 10.99
CA ASP A 226 9.77 -4.69 10.87
C ASP A 226 9.42 -5.45 12.17
N LYS A 227 9.22 -6.76 12.04
CA LYS A 227 8.92 -7.68 13.16
C LYS A 227 9.99 -7.70 14.26
N HIS A 228 11.20 -7.25 13.96
CA HIS A 228 12.30 -7.19 14.93
C HIS A 228 12.28 -5.93 15.78
N GLY A 229 11.26 -5.07 15.60
CA GLY A 229 11.13 -3.82 16.32
C GLY A 229 12.05 -2.73 15.80
N THR A 230 12.52 -2.81 14.55
CA THR A 230 13.27 -1.73 13.91
C THR A 230 12.31 -0.88 13.07
N ALA A 231 12.44 0.44 13.18
CA ALA A 231 11.80 1.39 12.29
C ALA A 231 12.83 2.35 11.69
N ILE A 232 12.69 2.67 10.39
CA ILE A 232 13.63 3.54 9.66
C ILE A 232 12.87 4.48 8.71
N VAL A 233 13.46 5.67 8.50
CA VAL A 233 13.11 6.57 7.41
C VAL A 233 14.35 6.78 6.53
N ILE A 234 14.21 6.56 5.23
CA ILE A 234 15.27 6.70 4.24
C ILE A 234 14.87 7.82 3.28
N TYR A 235 15.61 8.92 3.29
CA TYR A 235 15.51 9.93 2.23
C TYR A 235 16.30 9.46 1.01
N ASN A 236 15.67 9.46 -0.15
CA ASN A 236 16.28 9.11 -1.43
C ASN A 236 15.95 10.15 -2.50
N SER A 237 16.99 10.71 -3.10
CA SER A 237 16.97 11.48 -4.34
C SER A 237 18.00 10.90 -5.31
N HIS A 238 18.10 11.41 -6.52
CA HIS A 238 19.09 10.94 -7.49
C HIS A 238 20.54 10.96 -6.99
N ARG A 239 20.87 11.93 -6.15
CA ARG A 239 22.27 12.16 -5.68
C ARG A 239 22.47 11.86 -4.23
N ARG A 240 21.42 11.62 -3.49
CA ARG A 240 21.51 11.49 -2.04
C ARG A 240 20.62 10.37 -1.55
N LEU A 241 21.23 9.43 -0.85
CA LEU A 241 20.55 8.44 -0.04
C LEU A 241 21.04 8.55 1.40
N GLN A 242 20.12 8.72 2.33
CA GLN A 242 20.44 8.87 3.74
C GLN A 242 19.34 8.28 4.61
N VAL A 243 19.72 7.49 5.62
CA VAL A 243 18.82 7.18 6.73
C VAL A 243 18.69 8.43 7.58
N THR A 244 17.50 9.04 7.57
CA THR A 244 17.22 10.30 8.29
C THR A 244 16.70 10.07 9.69
N SER A 245 16.06 8.91 9.93
CA SER A 245 15.60 8.51 11.26
C SER A 245 15.69 6.99 11.40
N ARG A 246 16.00 6.53 12.62
CA ARG A 246 16.02 5.11 12.99
C ARG A 246 15.69 4.96 14.46
N ALA A 247 14.81 3.99 14.77
CA ALA A 247 14.50 3.63 16.14
C ALA A 247 14.43 2.10 16.26
N CYS A 248 14.83 1.59 17.44
CA CYS A 248 14.53 0.24 17.93
C CYS A 248 13.65 0.34 19.18
N ASP A 249 13.36 1.57 19.62
CA ASP A 249 12.46 1.93 20.71
C ASP A 249 12.01 3.38 20.49
N GLY A 250 10.68 3.64 20.50
CA GLY A 250 10.11 4.96 20.29
C GLY A 250 9.45 5.17 18.92
N LEU A 251 9.54 6.40 18.41
CA LEU A 251 8.85 6.87 17.21
C LEU A 251 9.83 7.25 16.10
N VAL A 252 9.45 6.97 14.85
CA VAL A 252 10.03 7.61 13.65
C VAL A 252 8.91 8.27 12.83
N LEU A 253 9.17 9.46 12.29
CA LEU A 253 8.26 10.21 11.42
C LEU A 253 8.99 10.55 10.12
N ALA A 254 8.33 10.32 8.99
CA ALA A 254 8.87 10.70 7.67
C ALA A 254 8.85 12.21 7.45
N CYS A 255 7.84 12.89 8.00
CA CYS A 255 7.72 14.34 7.99
C CYS A 255 7.07 14.83 9.28
N GLU A 256 7.42 16.03 9.69
CA GLU A 256 6.74 16.70 10.80
C GLU A 256 5.44 17.32 10.29
N ARG A 257 4.33 17.02 10.99
CA ARG A 257 3.02 17.63 10.77
C ARG A 257 2.57 18.29 12.07
N GLU A 258 1.88 19.40 11.94
CA GLU A 258 1.37 20.13 13.11
C GLU A 258 0.49 19.22 13.99
N GLY A 259 0.84 19.12 15.27
CA GLY A 259 0.12 18.33 16.26
C GLY A 259 0.34 16.81 16.20
N LEU A 260 0.93 16.26 15.12
CA LEU A 260 1.11 14.81 14.98
C LEU A 260 2.04 14.25 16.05
N ARG A 261 3.25 14.80 16.14
CA ARG A 261 4.24 14.35 17.13
C ARG A 261 3.69 14.44 18.55
N GLU A 262 3.11 15.59 18.92
CA GLU A 262 2.52 15.82 20.24
C GLU A 262 1.41 14.80 20.55
N ARG A 263 0.52 14.51 19.59
CA ARG A 263 -0.54 13.50 19.74
C ARG A 263 0.01 12.11 20.00
N LEU A 264 1.03 11.70 19.21
CA LEU A 264 1.66 10.38 19.37
C LEU A 264 2.43 10.29 20.69
N GLU A 265 3.18 11.34 21.07
CA GLU A 265 3.95 11.39 22.31
C GLU A 265 3.06 11.37 23.55
N THR A 266 1.82 11.89 23.47
CA THR A 266 0.85 11.82 24.57
C THR A 266 0.42 10.39 24.91
N SER A 267 0.47 9.48 23.93
CA SER A 267 0.11 8.06 24.08
C SER A 267 1.34 7.14 24.10
N LEU A 268 2.55 7.67 24.25
CA LEU A 268 3.77 6.84 24.32
C LEU A 268 3.69 5.84 25.47
N GLY A 269 3.94 4.57 25.16
CA GLY A 269 3.80 3.44 26.09
C GLY A 269 2.45 2.73 26.00
N ASP A 270 1.44 3.40 25.44
CA ASP A 270 0.09 2.87 25.30
C ASP A 270 -0.46 2.99 23.87
N LEU A 271 0.41 3.31 22.87
CA LEU A 271 -0.03 3.47 21.49
C LEU A 271 -0.65 2.19 20.94
N THR A 272 -1.84 2.35 20.36
CA THR A 272 -2.63 1.29 19.71
C THR A 272 -2.86 1.62 18.23
N PRO A 273 -3.34 0.66 17.40
CA PRO A 273 -3.79 0.96 16.04
C PRO A 273 -4.87 2.05 15.98
N ALA A 274 -5.78 2.10 16.97
CA ALA A 274 -6.81 3.13 17.05
C ALA A 274 -6.21 4.53 17.25
N ASP A 275 -5.18 4.68 18.09
CA ASP A 275 -4.47 5.95 18.24
C ASP A 275 -3.81 6.42 16.96
N CYS A 276 -3.26 5.49 16.14
CA CYS A 276 -2.72 5.79 14.83
C CYS A 276 -3.81 6.25 13.86
N ASN A 277 -4.97 5.58 13.85
CA ASN A 277 -6.12 5.96 13.02
C ASN A 277 -6.65 7.35 13.43
N ASP A 278 -6.75 7.64 14.73
CA ASP A 278 -7.17 8.96 15.23
C ASP A 278 -6.14 10.05 14.89
N ALA A 279 -4.84 9.76 15.03
CA ALA A 279 -3.78 10.69 14.66
C ALA A 279 -3.81 11.05 13.16
N SER A 280 -4.21 10.10 12.30
CA SER A 280 -4.36 10.33 10.87
C SER A 280 -5.43 11.35 10.50
N ARG A 281 -6.44 11.51 11.37
CA ARG A 281 -7.59 12.40 11.19
C ARG A 281 -7.38 13.81 11.76
N LEU A 282 -6.23 14.07 12.38
CA LEU A 282 -5.95 15.38 12.98
C LEU A 282 -5.94 16.49 11.92
N PRO A 283 -6.46 17.69 12.25
CA PRO A 283 -6.24 18.89 11.47
C PRO A 283 -4.74 19.13 11.26
N GLY A 284 -4.31 19.39 10.03
CA GLY A 284 -2.90 19.55 9.68
C GLY A 284 -2.17 18.23 9.33
N VAL A 285 -2.73 17.08 9.71
CA VAL A 285 -2.26 15.75 9.28
C VAL A 285 -3.09 15.24 8.11
N LEU A 286 -4.42 15.29 8.24
CA LEU A 286 -5.34 14.89 7.17
C LEU A 286 -5.46 15.98 6.11
N ALA A 287 -5.04 15.68 4.90
CA ALA A 287 -5.24 16.57 3.75
C ALA A 287 -6.63 16.39 3.14
N THR A 288 -7.12 17.43 2.46
CA THR A 288 -8.39 17.38 1.74
C THR A 288 -8.38 16.31 0.64
N GLU A 289 -7.23 16.12 0.01
CA GLU A 289 -6.98 15.14 -1.06
C GLU A 289 -6.57 13.77 -0.52
N ASN A 290 -6.71 13.50 0.78
CA ASN A 290 -6.44 12.17 1.32
C ASN A 290 -7.34 11.13 0.65
N CYS A 291 -6.74 10.14 -0.02
CA CYS A 291 -7.46 9.15 -0.82
C CYS A 291 -7.41 7.74 -0.23
N SER A 292 -6.49 7.48 0.68
CA SER A 292 -6.43 6.24 1.47
C SER A 292 -5.47 6.38 2.64
N SER A 293 -5.69 5.53 3.65
CA SER A 293 -4.81 5.45 4.81
C SER A 293 -4.66 3.99 5.24
N LEU A 294 -3.51 3.64 5.82
CA LEU A 294 -3.21 2.30 6.30
C LEU A 294 -2.52 2.37 7.67
N THR A 295 -3.04 1.64 8.63
CA THR A 295 -2.35 1.30 9.87
C THR A 295 -2.01 -0.18 9.87
N VAL A 296 -0.82 -0.55 10.31
CA VAL A 296 -0.37 -1.95 10.43
C VAL A 296 0.10 -2.20 11.85
N GLN A 297 -0.33 -3.32 12.44
CA GLN A 297 0.25 -3.90 13.64
C GLN A 297 0.91 -5.21 13.27
N ILE A 298 2.23 -5.26 13.42
CA ILE A 298 3.03 -6.44 13.03
C ILE A 298 3.04 -7.42 14.19
N ASP A 299 2.66 -8.67 13.91
CA ASP A 299 2.84 -9.76 14.87
C ASP A 299 4.27 -10.33 14.72
N PRO A 300 5.13 -10.23 15.74
CA PRO A 300 6.52 -10.66 15.61
C PRO A 300 6.70 -12.18 15.55
N ASP A 301 5.76 -12.93 16.12
CA ASP A 301 5.85 -14.40 16.25
C ASP A 301 5.19 -15.14 15.09
N GLN A 302 4.11 -14.56 14.54
CA GLN A 302 3.30 -15.13 13.46
C GLN A 302 3.00 -14.07 12.38
N PRO A 303 4.05 -13.43 11.78
CA PRO A 303 3.85 -12.29 10.91
C PRO A 303 3.00 -12.62 9.69
N GLU A 304 3.17 -13.80 9.09
CA GLU A 304 2.43 -14.28 7.92
C GLU A 304 0.94 -14.53 8.18
N THR A 305 0.54 -14.72 9.45
CA THR A 305 -0.83 -15.09 9.81
C THR A 305 -1.54 -13.99 10.58
N LEU A 306 -0.91 -13.47 11.65
CA LEU A 306 -1.54 -12.60 12.64
C LEU A 306 -1.21 -11.11 12.49
N THR A 307 -0.33 -10.73 11.56
CA THR A 307 -0.17 -9.31 11.22
C THR A 307 -1.48 -8.78 10.66
N CYS A 308 -1.99 -7.72 11.29
CA CYS A 308 -3.23 -7.07 10.92
C CYS A 308 -2.96 -5.67 10.36
N ALA A 309 -3.68 -5.32 9.30
CA ALA A 309 -3.66 -3.99 8.72
C ALA A 309 -5.09 -3.43 8.65
N TRP A 310 -5.25 -2.17 8.95
CA TRP A 310 -6.52 -1.43 8.87
C TRP A 310 -6.41 -0.41 7.75
N ALA A 311 -7.25 -0.52 6.73
CA ALA A 311 -7.26 0.42 5.61
C ALA A 311 -8.54 1.24 5.59
N ALA A 312 -8.39 2.56 5.49
CA ALA A 312 -9.44 3.48 5.11
C ALA A 312 -9.29 3.77 3.61
N LEU A 313 -10.24 3.36 2.80
CA LEU A 313 -10.26 3.59 1.36
C LEU A 313 -11.15 4.81 1.06
N GLY A 314 -10.52 5.95 0.80
CA GLY A 314 -11.11 7.27 0.73
C GLY A 314 -10.51 8.21 1.77
N ASN A 315 -11.08 9.41 1.91
CA ASN A 315 -10.63 10.36 2.93
C ASN A 315 -10.93 9.82 4.33
N ALA A 316 -9.93 9.80 5.22
CA ALA A 316 -10.01 9.16 6.53
C ALA A 316 -11.11 9.74 7.44
N ASP A 317 -11.56 11.00 7.24
CA ASP A 317 -12.71 11.58 7.94
C ASP A 317 -14.05 10.96 7.52
N ARG A 318 -14.08 10.23 6.43
CA ARG A 318 -15.28 9.67 5.82
C ARG A 318 -15.17 8.17 5.55
N ALA A 319 -13.98 7.61 5.66
CA ALA A 319 -13.71 6.20 5.43
C ALA A 319 -13.54 5.46 6.76
N VAL A 320 -14.14 4.27 6.82
CA VAL A 320 -13.97 3.32 7.92
C VAL A 320 -12.64 2.59 7.76
N TYR A 321 -11.89 2.45 8.83
CA TYR A 321 -10.70 1.59 8.86
C TYR A 321 -11.14 0.12 9.01
N PHE A 322 -11.22 -0.59 7.89
CA PHE A 322 -11.53 -2.01 7.90
C PHE A 322 -10.26 -2.86 8.08
N PRO A 323 -10.24 -3.76 9.09
CA PRO A 323 -9.10 -4.65 9.32
C PRO A 323 -9.06 -5.81 8.33
N LEU A 324 -7.83 -6.22 7.98
CA LEU A 324 -7.54 -7.41 7.21
C LEU A 324 -6.26 -8.06 7.73
N TYR A 325 -6.32 -9.36 7.99
CA TYR A 325 -5.14 -10.14 8.39
C TYR A 325 -4.39 -10.68 7.17
N LEU A 326 -3.07 -10.68 7.28
CA LEU A 326 -2.20 -11.21 6.22
C LEU A 326 -2.43 -12.71 5.95
N GLY A 327 -2.87 -13.45 6.97
CA GLY A 327 -3.24 -14.87 6.83
C GLY A 327 -4.55 -15.13 6.06
N VAL A 328 -5.33 -14.11 5.72
CA VAL A 328 -6.57 -14.25 4.95
C VAL A 328 -6.24 -14.38 3.47
N GLU A 329 -6.56 -15.53 2.88
CA GLU A 329 -6.27 -15.80 1.46
C GLU A 329 -7.41 -15.43 0.52
N THR A 330 -8.64 -15.47 1.03
CA THR A 330 -9.85 -15.26 0.23
C THR A 330 -10.56 -13.97 0.65
N LEU A 331 -10.67 -13.03 -0.27
CA LEU A 331 -11.21 -11.70 -0.01
C LEU A 331 -12.59 -11.50 -0.61
N PRO A 332 -13.50 -10.76 0.05
CA PRO A 332 -14.67 -10.19 -0.62
C PRO A 332 -14.24 -9.27 -1.77
N ARG A 333 -15.00 -9.31 -2.87
CA ARG A 333 -14.73 -8.47 -4.04
C ARG A 333 -14.70 -6.97 -3.71
N ALA A 334 -15.50 -6.55 -2.73
CA ALA A 334 -15.58 -5.15 -2.28
C ALA A 334 -14.22 -4.53 -1.87
N TYR A 335 -13.27 -5.35 -1.45
CA TYR A 335 -11.91 -4.90 -1.15
C TYR A 335 -11.09 -4.55 -2.41
N LEU A 336 -11.48 -5.06 -3.59
CA LEU A 336 -10.69 -5.04 -4.81
C LEU A 336 -11.21 -4.08 -5.87
N ASP A 337 -12.53 -3.82 -5.91
CA ASP A 337 -13.22 -3.20 -7.04
C ASP A 337 -13.68 -1.75 -6.78
N GLY A 338 -13.12 -1.09 -5.78
CA GLY A 338 -13.51 0.26 -5.41
C GLY A 338 -14.80 0.39 -4.62
N THR A 339 -15.49 -0.72 -4.28
CA THR A 339 -16.73 -0.70 -3.49
C THR A 339 -16.54 -0.03 -2.12
N LEU A 340 -15.49 -0.38 -1.36
CA LEU A 340 -15.20 0.26 -0.06
C LEU A 340 -14.80 1.73 -0.22
N PHE A 341 -14.15 2.09 -1.33
CA PHE A 341 -13.88 3.48 -1.65
C PHE A 341 -15.20 4.25 -1.91
N ALA A 342 -16.11 3.69 -2.71
CA ALA A 342 -17.43 4.28 -2.95
C ALA A 342 -18.25 4.42 -1.65
N TYR A 343 -18.14 3.46 -0.72
CA TYR A 343 -18.76 3.52 0.60
C TYR A 343 -18.35 4.78 1.39
N SER A 344 -17.08 5.20 1.32
CA SER A 344 -16.59 6.40 1.99
C SER A 344 -17.14 7.73 1.43
N HIS A 345 -17.70 7.70 0.22
CA HIS A 345 -18.25 8.89 -0.45
C HIS A 345 -19.72 9.13 -0.18
N ARG A 346 -20.35 8.30 0.64
CA ARG A 346 -21.75 8.47 1.02
C ARG A 346 -21.95 9.72 1.89
N PRO A 347 -23.12 10.39 1.81
CA PRO A 347 -23.41 11.58 2.60
C PRO A 347 -23.34 11.35 4.11
N ASP A 348 -23.71 10.15 4.58
CA ASP A 348 -23.74 9.75 6.00
C ASP A 348 -22.49 8.98 6.48
N SER A 349 -21.49 8.78 5.62
CA SER A 349 -20.31 7.97 5.94
C SER A 349 -19.63 8.40 7.24
N ALA A 350 -19.39 9.70 7.44
CA ALA A 350 -18.74 10.22 8.64
C ALA A 350 -19.51 9.90 9.95
N ALA A 351 -20.83 9.86 9.91
CA ALA A 351 -21.65 9.54 11.08
C ALA A 351 -21.59 8.06 11.47
N LEU A 352 -21.20 7.18 10.52
CA LEU A 352 -21.14 5.74 10.75
C LEU A 352 -19.77 5.27 11.25
N ILE A 353 -18.70 6.06 11.07
CA ILE A 353 -17.32 5.64 11.36
C ILE A 353 -17.19 5.02 12.75
N ALA A 354 -17.54 5.76 13.80
CA ALA A 354 -17.31 5.31 15.17
C ALA A 354 -18.02 3.99 15.50
N SER A 355 -19.27 3.82 15.05
CA SER A 355 -20.04 2.60 15.32
C SER A 355 -19.51 1.41 14.52
N VAL A 356 -19.21 1.60 13.24
CA VAL A 356 -18.73 0.52 12.37
C VAL A 356 -17.32 0.09 12.74
N GLU A 357 -16.43 1.04 13.10
CA GLU A 357 -15.08 0.72 13.60
C GLU A 357 -15.13 -0.02 14.94
N ALA A 358 -16.01 0.39 15.87
CA ALA A 358 -16.17 -0.31 17.14
C ALA A 358 -16.68 -1.75 16.97
N ASP A 359 -17.67 -1.95 16.09
CA ASP A 359 -18.20 -3.29 15.78
C ASP A 359 -17.14 -4.15 15.05
N SER A 360 -16.43 -3.57 14.10
CA SER A 360 -15.35 -4.22 13.38
C SER A 360 -14.21 -4.65 14.29
N GLU A 361 -13.82 -3.79 15.24
CA GLU A 361 -12.78 -4.09 16.22
C GLU A 361 -13.20 -5.21 17.17
N LEU A 362 -14.46 -5.23 17.61
CA LEU A 362 -14.98 -6.33 18.42
C LEU A 362 -14.89 -7.67 17.68
N GLN A 363 -15.28 -7.71 16.41
CA GLN A 363 -15.16 -8.90 15.56
C GLN A 363 -13.69 -9.33 15.41
N ARG A 364 -12.81 -8.37 15.19
CA ARG A 364 -11.37 -8.61 15.04
C ARG A 364 -10.75 -9.23 16.30
N VAL A 365 -10.99 -8.64 17.45
CA VAL A 365 -10.45 -9.12 18.75
C VAL A 365 -10.90 -10.56 19.01
N HIS A 366 -12.17 -10.85 18.78
CA HIS A 366 -12.69 -12.21 18.94
C HIS A 366 -12.05 -13.20 17.98
N ALA A 367 -12.01 -12.86 16.68
CA ALA A 367 -11.41 -13.70 15.66
C ALA A 367 -9.92 -13.96 15.90
N GLU A 368 -9.16 -12.95 16.34
CA GLU A 368 -7.73 -13.11 16.67
C GLU A 368 -7.52 -14.05 17.86
N ALA A 369 -8.34 -13.93 18.91
CA ALA A 369 -8.24 -14.81 20.08
C ALA A 369 -8.49 -16.28 19.71
N GLU A 370 -9.50 -16.56 18.89
CA GLU A 370 -9.80 -17.89 18.39
C GLU A 370 -8.69 -18.41 17.45
N ALA A 371 -8.16 -17.55 16.57
CA ALA A 371 -7.06 -17.90 15.68
C ALA A 371 -5.78 -18.25 16.47
N ARG A 372 -5.41 -17.45 17.47
CA ARG A 372 -4.27 -17.75 18.36
C ARG A 372 -4.45 -19.08 19.07
N THR A 373 -5.66 -19.36 19.56
CA THR A 373 -5.98 -20.66 20.19
C THR A 373 -5.81 -21.80 19.21
N ALA A 374 -6.31 -21.66 17.99
CA ALA A 374 -6.15 -22.67 16.94
C ALA A 374 -4.67 -22.90 16.56
N LEU A 375 -3.86 -21.86 16.49
CA LEU A 375 -2.43 -21.96 16.20
C LEU A 375 -1.66 -22.72 17.30
N THR A 376 -2.01 -22.50 18.58
CA THR A 376 -1.38 -23.25 19.69
C THR A 376 -1.64 -24.76 19.61
N THR A 377 -2.72 -25.16 18.95
CA THR A 377 -3.09 -26.57 18.73
C THR A 377 -2.72 -27.09 17.32
N ASN A 378 -1.91 -26.32 16.58
CA ASN A 378 -1.44 -26.61 15.22
C ASN A 378 -2.57 -26.75 14.17
N HIS A 379 -3.64 -25.95 14.33
CA HIS A 379 -4.79 -25.93 13.41
C HIS A 379 -4.80 -24.65 12.55
N ALA A 380 -3.79 -24.46 11.69
CA ALA A 380 -3.63 -23.27 10.86
C ALA A 380 -4.85 -22.95 9.98
N LEU A 381 -5.51 -23.94 9.39
CA LEU A 381 -6.73 -23.73 8.59
C LEU A 381 -7.89 -23.18 9.42
N VAL A 382 -8.02 -23.63 10.67
CA VAL A 382 -9.06 -23.11 11.60
C VAL A 382 -8.74 -21.67 11.98
N ALA A 383 -7.48 -21.37 12.24
CA ALA A 383 -7.04 -19.99 12.50
C ALA A 383 -7.39 -19.05 11.33
N ARG A 384 -7.06 -19.44 10.10
CA ARG A 384 -7.41 -18.67 8.90
C ARG A 384 -8.90 -18.45 8.77
N HIS A 385 -9.70 -19.48 9.00
CA HIS A 385 -11.16 -19.37 8.93
C HIS A 385 -11.71 -18.33 9.91
N HIS A 386 -11.21 -18.26 11.14
CA HIS A 386 -11.61 -17.21 12.08
C HIS A 386 -11.23 -15.82 11.57
N LEU A 387 -10.02 -15.65 11.03
CA LEU A 387 -9.57 -14.37 10.49
C LEU A 387 -10.37 -13.91 9.24
N GLU A 388 -10.85 -14.84 8.40
CA GLU A 388 -11.70 -14.54 7.25
C GLU A 388 -13.04 -13.91 7.66
N THR A 389 -13.56 -14.21 8.84
CA THR A 389 -14.82 -13.61 9.32
C THR A 389 -14.73 -12.11 9.46
N VAL A 390 -13.54 -11.57 9.75
CA VAL A 390 -13.27 -10.13 9.86
C VAL A 390 -13.47 -9.43 8.49
N ALA A 391 -12.93 -10.01 7.42
CA ALA A 391 -13.11 -9.47 6.08
C ALA A 391 -14.57 -9.58 5.59
N GLN A 392 -15.31 -10.61 6.02
CA GLN A 392 -16.74 -10.78 5.72
C GLN A 392 -17.59 -9.68 6.35
N TYR A 393 -17.22 -9.21 7.55
CA TYR A 393 -17.93 -8.12 8.21
C TYR A 393 -17.89 -6.83 7.36
N ALA A 394 -16.73 -6.44 6.87
CA ALA A 394 -16.60 -5.25 6.02
C ALA A 394 -17.46 -5.33 4.75
N ARG A 395 -17.52 -6.52 4.13
CA ARG A 395 -18.41 -6.76 2.99
C ARG A 395 -19.88 -6.58 3.37
N ALA A 396 -20.31 -7.23 4.46
CA ALA A 396 -21.69 -7.17 4.91
C ALA A 396 -22.12 -5.73 5.26
N GLU A 397 -21.21 -4.95 5.83
CA GLU A 397 -21.45 -3.54 6.13
C GLU A 397 -21.58 -2.71 4.86
N ALA A 398 -20.66 -2.86 3.90
CA ALA A 398 -20.76 -2.17 2.62
C ALA A 398 -22.04 -2.49 1.86
N GLU A 399 -22.44 -3.78 1.82
CA GLU A 399 -23.66 -4.24 1.11
C GLU A 399 -24.96 -3.74 1.76
N LYS A 400 -25.00 -3.40 3.03
CA LYS A 400 -26.19 -2.79 3.68
C LYS A 400 -26.54 -1.42 3.10
N HIS A 401 -25.59 -0.76 2.48
CA HIS A 401 -25.66 0.64 2.20
C HIS A 401 -25.41 1.01 0.72
N LEU A 402 -25.08 0.05 -0.11
CA LEU A 402 -24.96 0.19 -1.58
C LEU A 402 -26.23 -0.31 -2.27
#